data_c940844da49fdeec941f551c7afd0fbe
#
_entry.id   c940844da49fdeec941f551c7afd0fbe
#
_cell.length_a   1.000
_cell.length_b   1.000
_cell.length_c   1.000
_cell.angle_alpha   90.00
_cell.angle_beta   90.00
_cell.angle_gamma   90.00
#
_symmetry.space_group_name_H-M   'P 1'
#
loop_
_entity.id
_entity.type
_entity.pdbx_description
1 polymer ?
#
loop_
_entity_poly.entity_id
_entity_poly.type
_entity_poly.pdbx_seq_one_letter_code
_entity_poly.pdbx_strand_id
1 'polypeptide(L)'
;MILYGGLGNEAEAVKKISNMPELGWFGIDQAEEITENQFLLLDGRLRLNIPGIRYKALLTANPDPGWLRARFIEEDRPDHRYIPALPKDNPFLAKDYEKKLREVYPEEMVRRLLEGDWDVPGVNYLIPYNLIRDAINRDMPPSGIKVAGVDVARYGDDKTVFILRQGNKVLDIVSWSHQDTVFSAGRVADLIREHQPVITNIDSIGLGAGVFDPLRAGGFKVNEVNVGEKAEKDDVYLNKRAEYYQKLAKRFETGSIQIPDNRHLASELAGIKYSYTGTKLRIESKEVMRRRGVSSPDFADALVLAFATDGVAQKASMWIRGQKIF
;
A
#
# COMPACT_ATOMS: atom_id res chain seq x y z
N MET A 1 -27.32 19.96 -15.79
CA MET A 1 -26.08 20.26 -15.04
C MET A 1 -25.50 18.94 -14.59
N ILE A 2 -24.19 18.74 -14.77
CA ILE A 2 -23.47 17.55 -14.28
C ILE A 2 -22.57 18.02 -13.15
N LEU A 3 -22.64 17.34 -12.01
CA LEU A 3 -21.75 17.54 -10.85
C LEU A 3 -20.82 16.33 -10.73
N TYR A 4 -19.56 16.55 -10.43
CA TYR A 4 -18.61 15.48 -10.17
C TYR A 4 -17.69 15.84 -8.99
N GLY A 5 -17.16 14.84 -8.31
CA GLY A 5 -16.21 15.03 -7.22
C GLY A 5 -16.16 13.83 -6.28
N GLY A 6 -15.17 13.81 -5.41
CA GLY A 6 -15.03 12.80 -4.35
C GLY A 6 -15.90 13.13 -3.14
N LEU A 7 -16.34 12.10 -2.42
CA LEU A 7 -17.16 12.27 -1.20
C LEU A 7 -16.29 12.61 0.03
N GLY A 8 -15.04 12.18 0.06
CA GLY A 8 -14.15 12.36 1.21
C GLY A 8 -14.55 11.50 2.42
N ASN A 9 -14.27 11.96 3.63
CA ASN A 9 -14.72 11.28 4.84
C ASN A 9 -16.24 11.41 5.05
N GLU A 10 -16.80 10.64 5.99
CA GLU A 10 -18.25 10.57 6.18
C GLU A 10 -18.88 11.93 6.50
N ALA A 11 -18.27 12.74 7.36
CA ALA A 11 -18.77 14.05 7.71
C ALA A 11 -18.77 15.04 6.52
N GLU A 12 -17.71 15.01 5.70
CA GLU A 12 -17.62 15.78 4.46
C GLU A 12 -18.65 15.32 3.43
N ALA A 13 -18.84 14.01 3.29
CA ALA A 13 -19.83 13.43 2.39
C ALA A 13 -21.25 13.87 2.76
N VAL A 14 -21.63 13.75 4.03
CA VAL A 14 -22.93 14.22 4.54
C VAL A 14 -23.15 15.69 4.20
N LYS A 15 -22.16 16.55 4.46
CA LYS A 15 -22.24 17.98 4.16
C LYS A 15 -22.37 18.26 2.65
N LYS A 16 -21.58 17.58 1.82
CA LYS A 16 -21.63 17.74 0.35
C LYS A 16 -22.97 17.29 -0.20
N ILE A 17 -23.42 16.08 0.16
CA ILE A 17 -24.67 15.50 -0.33
C ILE A 17 -25.88 16.31 0.16
N SER A 18 -25.87 16.78 1.42
CA SER A 18 -26.95 17.62 1.96
C SER A 18 -27.13 18.92 1.19
N ASN A 19 -26.07 19.47 0.63
CA ASN A 19 -26.09 20.70 -0.16
C ASN A 19 -26.25 20.48 -1.67
N MET A 20 -26.35 19.20 -2.13
CA MET A 20 -26.61 18.91 -3.55
C MET A 20 -28.07 19.23 -3.93
N PRO A 21 -28.30 19.65 -5.19
CA PRO A 21 -29.66 19.75 -5.72
C PRO A 21 -30.31 18.36 -5.83
N GLU A 22 -31.58 18.33 -6.18
CA GLU A 22 -32.28 17.10 -6.54
C GLU A 22 -31.67 16.47 -7.79
N LEU A 23 -31.53 15.15 -7.77
CA LEU A 23 -30.90 14.39 -8.84
C LEU A 23 -31.91 13.57 -9.62
N GLY A 24 -31.73 13.45 -10.93
CA GLY A 24 -32.43 12.49 -11.79
C GLY A 24 -31.62 11.22 -12.01
N TRP A 25 -30.29 11.31 -11.81
CA TRP A 25 -29.35 10.23 -11.98
C TRP A 25 -28.07 10.50 -11.17
N PHE A 26 -27.40 9.46 -10.71
CA PHE A 26 -26.02 9.55 -10.23
C PHE A 26 -25.21 8.31 -10.58
N GLY A 27 -23.90 8.46 -10.67
CA GLY A 27 -22.93 7.38 -10.83
C GLY A 27 -21.89 7.40 -9.72
N ILE A 28 -21.50 6.22 -9.24
CA ILE A 28 -20.43 6.05 -8.26
C ILE A 28 -19.45 5.05 -8.85
N ASP A 29 -18.21 5.48 -9.02
CA ASP A 29 -17.10 4.60 -9.35
C ASP A 29 -16.38 4.17 -8.08
N GLN A 30 -15.94 2.90 -8.01
CA GLN A 30 -15.38 2.26 -6.80
C GLN A 30 -16.35 2.35 -5.60
N ALA A 31 -17.58 1.90 -5.79
CA ALA A 31 -18.61 1.99 -4.77
C ALA A 31 -18.30 1.16 -3.49
N GLU A 32 -17.37 0.24 -3.56
CA GLU A 32 -16.84 -0.46 -2.39
C GLU A 32 -16.07 0.45 -1.41
N GLU A 33 -15.65 1.62 -1.85
CA GLU A 33 -14.91 2.58 -1.02
C GLU A 33 -15.82 3.52 -0.21
N ILE A 34 -17.13 3.54 -0.52
CA ILE A 34 -18.09 4.36 0.22
C ILE A 34 -18.90 3.51 1.21
N THR A 35 -19.46 4.17 2.23
CA THR A 35 -20.37 3.51 3.17
C THR A 35 -21.77 3.40 2.59
N GLU A 36 -22.55 2.42 3.07
CA GLU A 36 -23.98 2.31 2.71
C GLU A 36 -24.75 3.59 3.06
N ASN A 37 -24.42 4.24 4.18
CA ASN A 37 -25.04 5.49 4.57
C ASN A 37 -24.81 6.61 3.53
N GLN A 38 -23.60 6.72 2.99
CA GLN A 38 -23.30 7.68 1.92
C GLN A 38 -24.11 7.39 0.66
N PHE A 39 -24.25 6.10 0.29
CA PHE A 39 -25.12 5.69 -0.81
C PHE A 39 -26.59 6.06 -0.55
N LEU A 40 -27.12 5.74 0.62
CA LEU A 40 -28.52 6.06 0.97
C LEU A 40 -28.80 7.57 0.97
N LEU A 41 -27.84 8.38 1.37
CA LEU A 41 -27.96 9.84 1.30
C LEU A 41 -28.05 10.33 -0.15
N LEU A 42 -27.29 9.74 -1.08
CA LEU A 42 -27.37 10.05 -2.52
C LEU A 42 -28.69 9.54 -3.13
N ASP A 43 -29.08 8.32 -2.77
CA ASP A 43 -30.34 7.73 -3.24
C ASP A 43 -31.54 8.58 -2.84
N GLY A 44 -31.55 9.11 -1.61
CA GLY A 44 -32.57 10.06 -1.16
C GLY A 44 -32.61 11.41 -1.94
N ARG A 45 -31.61 11.71 -2.79
CA ARG A 45 -31.60 12.85 -3.71
C ARG A 45 -32.20 12.56 -5.08
N LEU A 46 -32.48 11.30 -5.40
CA LEU A 46 -33.16 10.90 -6.65
C LEU A 46 -34.65 11.27 -6.64
N ARG A 47 -34.91 12.55 -6.70
CA ARG A 47 -36.29 13.11 -6.62
C ARG A 47 -36.52 14.31 -7.53
N LEU A 48 -35.66 14.53 -8.53
CA LEU A 48 -35.80 15.63 -9.47
C LEU A 48 -37.14 15.52 -10.24
N ASN A 49 -38.07 16.40 -9.95
CA ASN A 49 -39.40 16.34 -10.53
C ASN A 49 -39.45 16.88 -11.97
N ILE A 50 -39.15 16.00 -12.94
CA ILE A 50 -39.28 16.29 -14.38
C ILE A 50 -40.10 15.16 -15.02
N PRO A 51 -41.16 15.45 -15.78
CA PRO A 51 -41.96 14.44 -16.48
C PRO A 51 -41.09 13.56 -17.39
N GLY A 52 -41.28 12.23 -17.28
CA GLY A 52 -40.59 11.23 -18.10
C GLY A 52 -39.19 10.83 -17.62
N ILE A 53 -38.67 11.44 -16.57
CA ILE A 53 -37.42 10.98 -15.95
C ILE A 53 -37.61 9.62 -15.26
N ARG A 54 -36.70 8.68 -15.57
CA ARG A 54 -36.50 7.48 -14.74
C ARG A 54 -35.28 7.70 -13.87
N TYR A 55 -35.49 7.69 -12.56
CA TYR A 55 -34.40 7.76 -11.62
C TYR A 55 -33.49 6.53 -11.76
N LYS A 56 -32.19 6.76 -11.79
CA LYS A 56 -31.20 5.69 -11.92
C LYS A 56 -29.97 6.00 -11.10
N ALA A 57 -29.40 4.97 -10.49
CA ALA A 57 -28.06 4.94 -9.97
C ALA A 57 -27.25 3.89 -10.73
N LEU A 58 -26.00 4.21 -11.07
CA LEU A 58 -25.02 3.27 -11.61
C LEU A 58 -23.85 3.21 -10.65
N LEU A 59 -23.54 2.00 -10.16
CA LEU A 59 -22.40 1.76 -9.31
C LEU A 59 -21.44 0.83 -10.04
N THR A 60 -20.18 1.19 -10.12
CA THR A 60 -19.11 0.26 -10.48
C THR A 60 -18.35 -0.11 -9.22
N ALA A 61 -18.01 -1.37 -9.07
CA ALA A 61 -17.35 -1.87 -7.88
C ALA A 61 -16.55 -3.13 -8.17
N ASN A 62 -15.47 -3.33 -7.44
CA ASN A 62 -14.85 -4.63 -7.31
C ASN A 62 -15.58 -5.44 -6.24
N PRO A 63 -15.62 -6.79 -6.36
CA PRO A 63 -16.19 -7.63 -5.33
C PRO A 63 -15.60 -7.33 -3.95
N ASP A 64 -16.50 -7.05 -3.00
CA ASP A 64 -16.16 -6.82 -1.60
C ASP A 64 -17.30 -7.37 -0.72
N PRO A 65 -17.04 -8.11 0.36
CA PRO A 65 -18.09 -8.72 1.21
C PRO A 65 -18.86 -7.71 2.05
N GLY A 66 -18.78 -6.42 1.73
CA GLY A 66 -19.48 -5.35 2.42
C GLY A 66 -20.94 -5.17 2.00
N TRP A 67 -21.46 -3.96 2.19
CA TRP A 67 -22.86 -3.58 1.97
C TRP A 67 -23.35 -3.79 0.53
N LEU A 68 -22.43 -3.67 -0.46
CA LEU A 68 -22.77 -3.89 -1.87
C LEU A 68 -23.24 -5.33 -2.12
N ARG A 69 -22.49 -6.32 -1.58
CA ARG A 69 -22.85 -7.73 -1.68
C ARG A 69 -24.21 -7.98 -1.05
N ALA A 70 -24.41 -7.55 0.20
CA ALA A 70 -25.66 -7.73 0.90
C ALA A 70 -26.84 -7.15 0.11
N ARG A 71 -26.71 -5.91 -0.37
CA ARG A 71 -27.81 -5.17 -0.98
C ARG A 71 -28.09 -5.55 -2.43
N PHE A 72 -27.09 -5.85 -3.25
CA PHE A 72 -27.24 -6.03 -4.70
C PHE A 72 -27.12 -7.48 -5.18
N ILE A 73 -26.63 -8.39 -4.32
CA ILE A 73 -26.41 -9.80 -4.67
C ILE A 73 -27.24 -10.73 -3.78
N GLU A 74 -27.27 -10.51 -2.46
CA GLU A 74 -27.97 -11.40 -1.53
C GLU A 74 -29.45 -11.02 -1.37
N GLU A 75 -29.79 -9.72 -1.43
CA GLU A 75 -31.16 -9.26 -1.38
C GLU A 75 -31.81 -9.29 -2.78
N ASP A 76 -32.95 -9.94 -2.90
CA ASP A 76 -33.79 -9.92 -4.12
C ASP A 76 -34.68 -8.66 -4.11
N ARG A 77 -34.17 -7.58 -4.70
CA ARG A 77 -34.91 -6.31 -4.81
C ARG A 77 -35.29 -6.06 -6.28
N PRO A 78 -36.58 -5.83 -6.58
CA PRO A 78 -37.04 -5.67 -7.95
C PRO A 78 -36.50 -4.40 -8.66
N ASP A 79 -36.07 -3.42 -7.90
CA ASP A 79 -35.48 -2.14 -8.37
C ASP A 79 -33.96 -2.16 -8.46
N HIS A 80 -33.30 -3.24 -8.03
CA HIS A 80 -31.87 -3.43 -8.11
C HIS A 80 -31.50 -4.46 -9.19
N ARG A 81 -30.36 -4.25 -9.84
CA ARG A 81 -29.81 -5.21 -10.79
C ARG A 81 -28.31 -5.30 -10.69
N TYR A 82 -27.79 -6.47 -10.38
CA TYR A 82 -26.37 -6.78 -10.50
C TYR A 82 -26.05 -7.22 -11.93
N ILE A 83 -25.00 -6.65 -12.50
CA ILE A 83 -24.47 -6.99 -13.83
C ILE A 83 -22.99 -7.32 -13.65
N PRO A 84 -22.61 -8.62 -13.71
CA PRO A 84 -21.21 -9.00 -13.67
C PRO A 84 -20.48 -8.47 -14.91
N ALA A 85 -19.30 -7.89 -14.70
CA ALA A 85 -18.41 -7.45 -15.76
C ALA A 85 -16.98 -7.80 -15.35
N LEU A 86 -16.34 -8.71 -16.08
CA LEU A 86 -15.01 -9.20 -15.78
C LEU A 86 -13.99 -8.69 -16.81
N PRO A 87 -12.70 -8.66 -16.48
CA PRO A 87 -11.66 -8.27 -17.43
C PRO A 87 -11.74 -9.03 -18.76
N LYS A 88 -12.05 -10.33 -18.74
CA LYS A 88 -12.23 -11.16 -19.95
C LYS A 88 -13.35 -10.69 -20.87
N ASP A 89 -14.32 -9.92 -20.35
CA ASP A 89 -15.46 -9.39 -21.13
C ASP A 89 -15.08 -8.11 -21.88
N ASN A 90 -13.88 -7.56 -21.62
CA ASN A 90 -13.37 -6.37 -22.29
C ASN A 90 -12.54 -6.73 -23.53
N PRO A 91 -13.08 -6.52 -24.76
CA PRO A 91 -12.37 -6.88 -25.99
C PRO A 91 -11.13 -6.02 -26.28
N PHE A 92 -10.96 -4.91 -25.57
CA PHE A 92 -9.83 -3.99 -25.73
C PHE A 92 -8.70 -4.24 -24.74
N LEU A 93 -8.84 -5.26 -23.91
CA LEU A 93 -7.82 -5.60 -22.91
C LEU A 93 -6.57 -6.16 -23.58
N ALA A 94 -5.38 -5.82 -23.08
CA ALA A 94 -4.13 -6.39 -23.57
C ALA A 94 -4.12 -7.92 -23.36
N LYS A 95 -3.71 -8.69 -24.38
CA LYS A 95 -3.77 -10.17 -24.38
C LYS A 95 -3.02 -10.82 -23.21
N ASP A 96 -2.01 -10.16 -22.68
CA ASP A 96 -1.18 -10.64 -21.56
C ASP A 96 -1.60 -10.05 -20.20
N TYR A 97 -2.66 -9.26 -20.14
CA TYR A 97 -3.09 -8.55 -18.92
C TYR A 97 -3.43 -9.51 -17.78
N GLU A 98 -4.31 -10.49 -18.02
CA GLU A 98 -4.68 -11.47 -17.00
C GLU A 98 -3.49 -12.30 -16.53
N LYS A 99 -2.63 -12.73 -17.48
CA LYS A 99 -1.42 -13.47 -17.14
C LYS A 99 -0.50 -12.67 -16.22
N LYS A 100 -0.24 -11.40 -16.52
CA LYS A 100 0.57 -10.52 -15.70
C LYS A 100 -0.02 -10.33 -14.30
N LEU A 101 -1.34 -10.18 -14.21
CA LEU A 101 -1.99 -10.02 -12.91
C LEU A 101 -1.90 -11.30 -12.07
N ARG A 102 -2.06 -12.49 -12.68
CA ARG A 102 -1.88 -13.79 -11.98
C ARG A 102 -0.43 -14.03 -11.52
N GLU A 103 0.55 -13.45 -12.21
CA GLU A 103 1.96 -13.53 -11.80
C GLU A 103 2.28 -12.60 -10.61
N VAL A 104 1.53 -11.53 -10.42
CA VAL A 104 1.81 -10.47 -9.44
C VAL A 104 0.86 -10.50 -8.26
N TYR A 105 -0.41 -10.81 -8.48
CA TYR A 105 -1.42 -10.79 -7.42
C TYR A 105 -1.44 -12.09 -6.61
N PRO A 106 -1.66 -11.98 -5.27
CA PRO A 106 -2.08 -13.13 -4.47
C PRO A 106 -3.38 -13.76 -5.02
N GLU A 107 -3.54 -15.07 -4.85
CA GLU A 107 -4.68 -15.82 -5.37
C GLU A 107 -6.04 -15.23 -4.99
N GLU A 108 -6.20 -14.76 -3.75
CA GLU A 108 -7.41 -14.09 -3.27
C GLU A 108 -7.75 -12.84 -4.09
N MET A 109 -6.73 -12.09 -4.50
CA MET A 109 -6.92 -10.88 -5.29
C MET A 109 -7.23 -11.21 -6.75
N VAL A 110 -6.64 -12.28 -7.28
CA VAL A 110 -6.99 -12.85 -8.58
C VAL A 110 -8.47 -13.27 -8.61
N ARG A 111 -8.92 -14.03 -7.60
CA ARG A 111 -10.32 -14.44 -7.47
C ARG A 111 -11.25 -13.23 -7.42
N ARG A 112 -10.91 -12.23 -6.64
CA ARG A 112 -11.69 -11.00 -6.49
C ARG A 112 -11.76 -10.20 -7.81
N LEU A 113 -10.60 -9.86 -8.40
CA LEU A 113 -10.51 -8.89 -9.50
C LEU A 113 -10.67 -9.51 -10.90
N LEU A 114 -10.19 -10.74 -11.10
CA LEU A 114 -10.26 -11.40 -12.40
C LEU A 114 -11.45 -12.36 -12.52
N GLU A 115 -11.85 -12.99 -11.41
CA GLU A 115 -12.91 -13.98 -11.41
C GLU A 115 -14.23 -13.44 -10.85
N GLY A 116 -14.20 -12.25 -10.28
CA GLY A 116 -15.41 -11.59 -9.76
C GLY A 116 -16.00 -12.27 -8.53
N ASP A 117 -15.16 -12.90 -7.72
CA ASP A 117 -15.57 -13.67 -6.56
C ASP A 117 -15.89 -12.75 -5.38
N TRP A 118 -17.17 -12.74 -4.97
CA TRP A 118 -17.67 -11.97 -3.84
C TRP A 118 -17.55 -12.69 -2.50
N ASP A 119 -17.15 -13.97 -2.49
CA ASP A 119 -16.96 -14.76 -1.28
C ASP A 119 -15.55 -14.63 -0.71
N VAL A 120 -14.66 -13.97 -1.43
CA VAL A 120 -13.33 -13.64 -0.91
C VAL A 120 -13.49 -12.68 0.27
N PRO A 121 -13.00 -13.03 1.47
CA PRO A 121 -13.10 -12.17 2.64
C PRO A 121 -12.60 -10.77 2.35
N GLY A 122 -13.31 -9.74 2.80
CA GLY A 122 -12.98 -8.33 2.59
C GLY A 122 -11.53 -8.04 2.92
N VAL A 123 -10.78 -7.67 1.93
CA VAL A 123 -9.35 -7.54 2.05
C VAL A 123 -8.97 -6.07 1.97
N ASN A 124 -8.62 -5.54 3.11
CA ASN A 124 -8.04 -4.20 3.19
C ASN A 124 -6.57 -4.28 2.76
N TYR A 125 -6.31 -4.29 1.45
CA TYR A 125 -4.95 -4.10 0.95
C TYR A 125 -4.51 -2.67 1.14
N LEU A 126 -3.29 -2.50 1.65
CA LEU A 126 -2.79 -1.19 2.03
C LEU A 126 -2.45 -0.32 0.81
N ILE A 127 -1.90 -0.94 -0.24
CA ILE A 127 -1.47 -0.25 -1.46
C ILE A 127 -2.16 -0.90 -2.66
N PRO A 128 -3.10 -0.20 -3.32
CA PRO A 128 -3.72 -0.67 -4.55
C PRO A 128 -2.68 -0.93 -5.65
N TYR A 129 -2.86 -2.02 -6.39
CA TYR A 129 -1.88 -2.44 -7.41
C TYR A 129 -1.70 -1.42 -8.55
N ASN A 130 -2.75 -0.72 -8.94
CA ASN A 130 -2.63 0.35 -9.94
C ASN A 130 -1.62 1.41 -9.51
N LEU A 131 -1.56 1.78 -8.22
CA LEU A 131 -0.57 2.73 -7.69
C LEU A 131 0.85 2.17 -7.71
N ILE A 132 1.01 0.85 -7.47
CA ILE A 132 2.31 0.17 -7.58
C ILE A 132 2.80 0.21 -9.03
N ARG A 133 1.92 -0.16 -9.98
CA ARG A 133 2.22 -0.11 -11.42
C ARG A 133 2.57 1.31 -11.88
N ASP A 134 1.84 2.31 -11.40
CA ASP A 134 2.10 3.70 -11.74
C ASP A 134 3.46 4.17 -11.18
N ALA A 135 3.86 3.67 -10.00
CA ALA A 135 5.18 3.93 -9.41
C ALA A 135 6.33 3.26 -10.18
N ILE A 136 6.09 2.08 -10.77
CA ILE A 136 7.04 1.38 -11.65
C ILE A 136 7.24 2.18 -12.95
N ASN A 137 6.14 2.63 -13.56
CA ASN A 137 6.17 3.34 -14.85
C ASN A 137 6.55 4.82 -14.74
N ARG A 138 6.67 5.34 -13.53
CA ARG A 138 7.00 6.75 -13.30
C ARG A 138 8.45 7.02 -13.61
N ASP A 139 8.71 8.09 -14.38
CA ASP A 139 10.06 8.64 -14.52
C ASP A 139 10.27 9.76 -13.50
N MET A 140 11.20 9.53 -12.57
CA MET A 140 11.55 10.49 -11.53
C MET A 140 13.07 10.62 -11.44
N PRO A 141 13.63 11.83 -11.58
CA PRO A 141 15.06 12.03 -11.41
C PRO A 141 15.45 11.76 -9.95
N PRO A 142 16.58 11.06 -9.71
CA PRO A 142 17.09 10.87 -8.37
C PRO A 142 17.46 12.24 -7.76
N SER A 143 16.96 12.54 -6.58
CA SER A 143 17.21 13.82 -5.91
C SER A 143 17.33 13.65 -4.40
N GLY A 144 18.10 14.52 -3.75
CA GLY A 144 18.30 14.43 -2.30
C GLY A 144 19.37 13.41 -1.88
N ILE A 145 19.28 12.93 -0.66
CA ILE A 145 20.29 12.03 -0.07
C ILE A 145 19.98 10.56 -0.39
N LYS A 146 21.03 9.75 -0.39
CA LYS A 146 20.93 8.29 -0.46
C LYS A 146 20.65 7.73 0.94
N VAL A 147 19.66 6.85 1.04
CA VAL A 147 19.31 6.11 2.26
C VAL A 147 19.13 4.65 1.89
N ALA A 148 19.59 3.75 2.75
CA ALA A 148 19.36 2.33 2.58
C ALA A 148 18.44 1.78 3.68
N GLY A 149 17.67 0.74 3.36
CA GLY A 149 16.89 -0.08 4.29
C GLY A 149 17.28 -1.54 4.15
N VAL A 150 17.41 -2.24 5.26
CA VAL A 150 17.80 -3.66 5.29
C VAL A 150 16.84 -4.44 6.18
N ASP A 151 16.11 -5.39 5.58
CA ASP A 151 15.42 -6.44 6.32
C ASP A 151 16.31 -7.69 6.37
N VAL A 152 16.55 -8.24 7.56
CA VAL A 152 17.54 -9.30 7.79
C VAL A 152 16.83 -10.62 8.03
N ALA A 153 17.11 -11.61 7.19
CA ALA A 153 16.73 -12.99 7.39
C ALA A 153 17.96 -13.88 7.71
N ARG A 154 17.70 -15.06 8.22
CA ARG A 154 18.72 -16.10 8.48
C ARG A 154 18.42 -17.34 7.62
N TYR A 155 18.87 -18.51 8.08
CA TYR A 155 18.60 -19.79 7.41
C TYR A 155 17.09 -20.02 7.24
N GLY A 156 16.65 -20.25 6.00
CA GLY A 156 15.25 -20.49 5.63
C GLY A 156 14.89 -19.85 4.29
N ASP A 157 13.61 -19.85 3.99
CA ASP A 157 13.08 -19.31 2.73
C ASP A 157 12.98 -17.78 2.70
N ASP A 158 13.01 -17.14 3.88
CA ASP A 158 13.02 -15.68 4.00
C ASP A 158 14.33 -15.10 3.45
N LYS A 159 14.27 -13.91 2.88
CA LYS A 159 15.42 -13.25 2.24
C LYS A 159 15.93 -12.07 3.07
N THR A 160 17.25 -11.93 3.16
CA THR A 160 17.83 -10.63 3.51
C THR A 160 17.74 -9.74 2.30
N VAL A 161 17.18 -8.56 2.45
CA VAL A 161 16.96 -7.60 1.37
C VAL A 161 17.58 -6.25 1.73
N PHE A 162 18.39 -5.74 0.83
CA PHE A 162 18.96 -4.39 0.87
C PHE A 162 18.30 -3.55 -0.21
N ILE A 163 17.71 -2.41 0.16
CA ILE A 163 17.14 -1.44 -0.77
C ILE A 163 17.82 -0.10 -0.61
N LEU A 164 18.34 0.43 -1.73
CA LEU A 164 18.90 1.77 -1.81
C LEU A 164 17.91 2.72 -2.48
N ARG A 165 17.66 3.88 -1.88
CA ARG A 165 16.94 4.99 -2.53
C ARG A 165 17.75 6.28 -2.53
N GLN A 166 17.44 7.17 -3.47
CA GLN A 166 17.86 8.57 -3.43
C GLN A 166 16.63 9.47 -3.52
N GLY A 167 16.38 10.21 -2.42
CA GLY A 167 15.10 10.89 -2.26
C GLY A 167 13.93 9.93 -2.32
N ASN A 168 13.05 10.09 -3.29
CA ASN A 168 11.87 9.25 -3.48
C ASN A 168 12.02 8.16 -4.58
N LYS A 169 13.20 8.07 -5.19
CA LYS A 169 13.50 7.07 -6.22
C LYS A 169 14.28 5.91 -5.62
N VAL A 170 13.78 4.69 -5.77
CA VAL A 170 14.52 3.46 -5.48
C VAL A 170 15.52 3.24 -6.60
N LEU A 171 16.80 3.11 -6.25
CA LEU A 171 17.90 2.97 -7.18
C LEU A 171 18.33 1.53 -7.37
N ASP A 172 18.36 0.76 -6.28
CA ASP A 172 18.87 -0.60 -6.29
C ASP A 172 18.19 -1.49 -5.26
N ILE A 173 18.09 -2.78 -5.59
CA ILE A 173 17.52 -3.83 -4.73
C ILE A 173 18.43 -5.05 -4.84
N VAL A 174 19.05 -5.44 -3.74
CA VAL A 174 19.89 -6.63 -3.65
C VAL A 174 19.30 -7.58 -2.61
N SER A 175 19.20 -8.86 -2.94
CA SER A 175 18.66 -9.86 -2.00
C SER A 175 19.48 -11.14 -2.02
N TRP A 176 19.52 -11.83 -0.87
CA TRP A 176 20.13 -13.14 -0.72
C TRP A 176 19.41 -13.94 0.38
N SER A 177 19.62 -15.26 0.38
CA SER A 177 19.03 -16.19 1.34
C SER A 177 20.03 -17.24 1.78
N HIS A 178 19.68 -18.03 2.78
CA HIS A 178 20.46 -19.17 3.29
C HIS A 178 21.88 -18.82 3.78
N GLN A 179 22.08 -17.59 4.26
CA GLN A 179 23.34 -17.11 4.79
C GLN A 179 23.22 -16.78 6.29
N ASP A 180 24.33 -16.79 6.98
CA ASP A 180 24.36 -16.35 8.37
C ASP A 180 24.43 -14.83 8.51
N THR A 181 24.32 -14.34 9.74
CA THR A 181 24.36 -12.91 10.04
C THR A 181 25.73 -12.29 9.84
N VAL A 182 26.82 -13.08 9.96
CA VAL A 182 28.19 -12.61 9.75
C VAL A 182 28.43 -12.34 8.26
N PHE A 183 28.05 -13.30 7.40
CA PHE A 183 28.08 -13.09 5.95
C PHE A 183 27.21 -11.89 5.56
N SER A 184 26.00 -11.80 6.09
CA SER A 184 25.07 -10.72 5.78
C SER A 184 25.62 -9.36 6.24
N ALA A 185 26.27 -9.27 7.40
CA ALA A 185 26.92 -8.03 7.83
C ALA A 185 28.08 -7.63 6.88
N GLY A 186 28.91 -8.58 6.45
CA GLY A 186 29.96 -8.34 5.46
C GLY A 186 29.38 -7.83 4.14
N ARG A 187 28.34 -8.48 3.63
CA ARG A 187 27.69 -8.08 2.36
C ARG A 187 27.04 -6.69 2.43
N VAL A 188 26.36 -6.38 3.54
CA VAL A 188 25.80 -5.04 3.78
C VAL A 188 26.92 -4.00 3.89
N ALA A 189 28.04 -4.32 4.54
CA ALA A 189 29.21 -3.41 4.59
C ALA A 189 29.74 -3.08 3.21
N ASP A 190 29.84 -4.06 2.30
CA ASP A 190 30.29 -3.84 0.94
C ASP A 190 29.32 -2.96 0.15
N LEU A 191 28.01 -3.20 0.26
CA LEU A 191 26.98 -2.37 -0.37
C LEU A 191 26.99 -0.92 0.18
N ILE A 192 27.25 -0.74 1.48
CA ILE A 192 27.40 0.61 2.06
C ILE A 192 28.66 1.31 1.50
N ARG A 193 29.77 0.61 1.33
CA ARG A 193 30.98 1.19 0.74
C ARG A 193 30.78 1.56 -0.73
N GLU A 194 30.09 0.72 -1.48
CA GLU A 194 29.80 0.92 -2.91
C GLU A 194 28.87 2.11 -3.12
N HIS A 195 27.74 2.12 -2.44
CA HIS A 195 26.66 3.08 -2.70
C HIS A 195 26.75 4.36 -1.87
N GLN A 196 27.47 4.33 -0.75
CA GLN A 196 27.68 5.44 0.18
C GLN A 196 26.37 6.13 0.64
N PRO A 197 25.40 5.40 1.20
CA PRO A 197 24.22 6.01 1.79
C PRO A 197 24.61 6.85 3.00
N VAL A 198 23.89 7.97 3.22
CA VAL A 198 24.08 8.83 4.40
C VAL A 198 23.74 8.08 5.68
N ILE A 199 22.77 7.18 5.59
CA ILE A 199 22.33 6.29 6.68
C ILE A 199 21.78 5.00 6.11
N THR A 200 21.99 3.90 6.84
CA THR A 200 21.39 2.59 6.55
C THR A 200 20.52 2.17 7.73
N ASN A 201 19.23 2.03 7.51
CA ASN A 201 18.28 1.58 8.51
C ASN A 201 18.20 0.06 8.51
N ILE A 202 18.31 -0.55 9.68
CA ILE A 202 18.27 -2.02 9.87
C ILE A 202 17.21 -2.33 10.92
N ASP A 203 16.30 -3.29 10.64
CA ASP A 203 15.39 -3.78 11.67
C ASP A 203 16.20 -4.55 12.72
N SER A 204 16.14 -4.10 13.96
CA SER A 204 16.89 -4.72 15.08
C SER A 204 16.14 -5.85 15.75
N ILE A 205 14.90 -6.14 15.39
CA ILE A 205 14.12 -7.20 16.02
C ILE A 205 14.73 -8.56 15.67
N GLY A 206 15.14 -9.30 16.67
CA GLY A 206 15.65 -10.67 16.53
C GLY A 206 17.00 -10.73 15.80
N LEU A 207 17.01 -11.14 14.54
CA LEU A 207 18.24 -11.42 13.78
C LEU A 207 18.99 -10.17 13.31
N GLY A 208 18.31 -9.04 13.20
CA GLY A 208 18.90 -7.79 12.75
C GLY A 208 20.03 -7.26 13.62
N ALA A 209 19.99 -7.53 14.93
CA ALA A 209 21.08 -7.19 15.86
C ALA A 209 22.42 -7.82 15.45
N GLY A 210 22.38 -9.07 14.96
CA GLY A 210 23.58 -9.78 14.46
C GLY A 210 24.23 -9.18 13.22
N VAL A 211 23.53 -8.30 12.50
CA VAL A 211 24.05 -7.51 11.37
C VAL A 211 24.37 -6.08 11.81
N PHE A 212 23.49 -5.49 12.63
CA PHE A 212 23.64 -4.11 13.10
C PHE A 212 24.89 -3.91 13.96
N ASP A 213 25.13 -4.77 14.96
CA ASP A 213 26.24 -4.60 15.91
C ASP A 213 27.63 -4.64 15.23
N PRO A 214 27.95 -5.61 14.34
CA PRO A 214 29.22 -5.61 13.61
C PRO A 214 29.41 -4.39 12.73
N LEU A 215 28.36 -3.92 12.04
CA LEU A 215 28.42 -2.74 11.19
C LEU A 215 28.68 -1.48 12.02
N ARG A 216 27.98 -1.32 13.15
CA ARG A 216 28.19 -0.20 14.06
C ARG A 216 29.62 -0.21 14.64
N ALA A 217 30.11 -1.38 15.09
CA ALA A 217 31.47 -1.54 15.57
C ALA A 217 32.53 -1.23 14.48
N GLY A 218 32.21 -1.54 13.23
CA GLY A 218 33.03 -1.22 12.04
C GLY A 218 32.96 0.26 11.62
N GLY A 219 32.27 1.12 12.35
CA GLY A 219 32.18 2.57 12.08
C GLY A 219 31.22 2.95 10.95
N PHE A 220 30.38 2.03 10.46
CA PHE A 220 29.36 2.35 9.46
C PHE A 220 28.22 3.19 10.05
N LYS A 221 27.67 4.08 9.24
CA LYS A 221 26.49 4.90 9.62
C LYS A 221 25.23 4.07 9.50
N VAL A 222 24.97 3.27 10.50
CA VAL A 222 23.77 2.44 10.62
C VAL A 222 22.84 2.99 11.69
N ASN A 223 21.56 2.84 11.46
CA ASN A 223 20.49 3.23 12.39
C ASN A 223 19.63 2.02 12.71
N GLU A 224 19.43 1.80 13.97
CA GLU A 224 18.55 0.77 14.49
C GLU A 224 17.10 1.21 14.36
N VAL A 225 16.26 0.38 13.77
CA VAL A 225 14.81 0.60 13.65
C VAL A 225 14.07 -0.57 14.28
N ASN A 226 13.40 -0.31 15.39
CA ASN A 226 12.51 -1.29 15.99
C ASN A 226 11.07 -1.03 15.53
N VAL A 227 10.61 -1.77 14.53
CA VAL A 227 9.26 -1.59 13.96
C VAL A 227 8.13 -2.05 14.91
N GLY A 228 8.46 -2.83 15.95
CA GLY A 228 7.51 -3.26 16.98
C GLY A 228 7.21 -2.22 18.05
N GLU A 229 8.03 -1.17 18.16
CA GLU A 229 7.82 -0.12 19.13
C GLU A 229 6.51 0.65 18.92
N LYS A 230 6.13 1.37 19.98
CA LYS A 230 4.99 2.30 19.97
C LYS A 230 5.16 3.33 18.84
N ALA A 231 4.09 3.55 18.07
CA ALA A 231 4.06 4.56 17.02
C ALA A 231 4.23 5.98 17.58
N GLU A 232 4.70 6.92 16.76
CA GLU A 232 4.70 8.35 17.10
C GLU A 232 3.26 8.87 17.27
N LYS A 233 2.35 8.45 16.38
CA LYS A 233 0.91 8.69 16.47
C LYS A 233 0.20 7.45 17.00
N ASP A 234 0.35 7.17 18.27
CA ASP A 234 -0.15 5.95 18.90
C ASP A 234 -1.67 5.92 19.14
N ASP A 235 -2.34 7.02 18.93
CA ASP A 235 -3.80 7.12 18.82
C ASP A 235 -4.34 6.60 17.48
N VAL A 236 -3.52 6.63 16.41
CA VAL A 236 -3.88 6.25 15.04
C VAL A 236 -3.31 4.87 14.66
N TYR A 237 -2.09 4.57 15.08
CA TYR A 237 -1.35 3.37 14.67
C TYR A 237 -1.04 2.46 15.85
N LEU A 238 -1.11 1.13 15.63
CA LEU A 238 -0.83 0.16 16.67
C LEU A 238 0.65 0.17 17.08
N ASN A 239 1.56 0.30 16.11
CA ASN A 239 3.01 0.31 16.30
C ASN A 239 3.70 1.07 15.16
N LYS A 240 5.03 1.21 15.23
CA LYS A 240 5.84 1.86 14.19
C LYS A 240 5.73 1.16 12.84
N ARG A 241 5.56 -0.17 12.78
CA ARG A 241 5.35 -0.90 11.53
C ARG A 241 4.13 -0.36 10.79
N ALA A 242 3.01 -0.24 11.49
CA ALA A 242 1.76 0.27 10.91
C ALA A 242 1.93 1.73 10.43
N GLU A 243 2.59 2.56 11.22
CA GLU A 243 2.83 3.95 10.88
C GLU A 243 3.73 4.10 9.65
N TYR A 244 4.83 3.34 9.58
CA TYR A 244 5.76 3.42 8.45
C TYR A 244 5.16 2.88 7.16
N TYR A 245 4.42 1.77 7.21
CA TYR A 245 3.68 1.26 6.07
C TYR A 245 2.64 2.25 5.56
N GLN A 246 1.92 2.93 6.45
CA GLN A 246 0.95 3.96 6.04
C GLN A 246 1.63 5.18 5.45
N LYS A 247 2.77 5.63 6.00
CA LYS A 247 3.60 6.69 5.42
C LYS A 247 4.10 6.32 4.02
N LEU A 248 4.46 5.04 3.81
CA LEU A 248 4.86 4.53 2.51
C LEU A 248 3.68 4.48 1.54
N ALA A 249 2.51 3.95 1.94
CA ALA A 249 1.29 3.92 1.12
C ALA A 249 0.90 5.32 0.64
N LYS A 250 1.01 6.32 1.52
CA LYS A 250 0.74 7.72 1.15
C LYS A 250 1.62 8.22 0.01
N ARG A 251 2.86 7.74 -0.12
CA ARG A 251 3.75 8.10 -1.24
C ARG A 251 3.27 7.51 -2.56
N PHE A 252 2.73 6.30 -2.53
CA PHE A 252 2.09 5.70 -3.70
C PHE A 252 0.84 6.49 -4.10
N GLU A 253 -0.05 6.80 -3.15
CA GLU A 253 -1.26 7.59 -3.38
C GLU A 253 -0.98 8.97 -3.98
N THR A 254 0.04 9.66 -3.45
CA THR A 254 0.42 11.01 -3.92
C THR A 254 1.30 11.01 -5.16
N GLY A 255 1.63 9.83 -5.69
CA GLY A 255 2.55 9.72 -6.83
C GLY A 255 3.97 10.20 -6.54
N SER A 256 4.39 10.22 -5.28
CA SER A 256 5.70 10.76 -4.87
C SER A 256 6.77 9.68 -4.67
N ILE A 257 6.63 8.52 -5.27
CA ILE A 257 7.61 7.43 -5.21
C ILE A 257 7.80 6.81 -6.61
N GLN A 258 9.03 6.41 -6.93
CA GLN A 258 9.36 5.54 -8.06
C GLN A 258 10.09 4.30 -7.56
N ILE A 259 9.65 3.13 -8.02
CA ILE A 259 10.29 1.83 -7.74
C ILE A 259 10.68 1.16 -9.07
N PRO A 260 11.70 0.29 -9.08
CA PRO A 260 12.04 -0.49 -10.27
C PRO A 260 10.98 -1.56 -10.54
N ASP A 261 10.95 -2.09 -11.76
CA ASP A 261 10.15 -3.27 -12.12
C ASP A 261 10.76 -4.53 -11.48
N ASN A 262 10.40 -4.77 -10.22
CA ASN A 262 10.81 -5.94 -9.45
C ASN A 262 9.56 -6.72 -9.01
N ARG A 263 9.39 -7.93 -9.56
CA ARG A 263 8.20 -8.77 -9.32
C ARG A 263 7.98 -9.10 -7.84
N HIS A 264 9.06 -9.39 -7.09
CA HIS A 264 8.95 -9.72 -5.66
C HIS A 264 8.44 -8.52 -4.88
N LEU A 265 9.07 -7.35 -5.07
CA LEU A 265 8.64 -6.12 -4.40
C LEU A 265 7.18 -5.77 -4.75
N ALA A 266 6.82 -5.82 -6.04
CA ALA A 266 5.46 -5.50 -6.48
C ALA A 266 4.41 -6.45 -5.88
N SER A 267 4.69 -7.76 -5.87
CA SER A 267 3.81 -8.77 -5.30
C SER A 267 3.64 -8.61 -3.79
N GLU A 268 4.73 -8.38 -3.06
CA GLU A 268 4.68 -8.18 -1.62
C GLU A 268 3.92 -6.91 -1.24
N LEU A 269 4.19 -5.77 -1.91
CA LEU A 269 3.45 -4.52 -1.68
C LEU A 269 1.96 -4.69 -1.94
N ALA A 270 1.58 -5.39 -3.02
CA ALA A 270 0.19 -5.69 -3.34
C ALA A 270 -0.47 -6.64 -2.32
N GLY A 271 0.33 -7.47 -1.63
CA GLY A 271 -0.13 -8.44 -0.64
C GLY A 271 -0.29 -7.91 0.78
N ILE A 272 0.17 -6.69 1.09
CA ILE A 272 0.09 -6.14 2.45
C ILE A 272 -1.36 -5.80 2.81
N LYS A 273 -1.84 -6.46 3.88
CA LYS A 273 -3.18 -6.23 4.43
C LYS A 273 -3.12 -5.40 5.71
N TYR A 274 -4.17 -4.60 5.91
CA TYR A 274 -4.36 -3.87 7.15
C TYR A 274 -5.71 -4.17 7.78
N SER A 275 -5.84 -3.90 9.06
CA SER A 275 -7.09 -3.99 9.82
C SER A 275 -7.06 -2.93 10.91
N TYR A 276 -8.16 -2.81 11.64
CA TYR A 276 -8.23 -1.93 12.80
C TYR A 276 -8.36 -2.75 14.08
N THR A 277 -7.68 -2.30 15.12
CA THR A 277 -7.85 -2.78 16.50
C THR A 277 -8.38 -1.58 17.31
N GLY A 278 -9.69 -1.56 17.56
CA GLY A 278 -10.36 -0.35 17.97
C GLY A 278 -10.25 0.72 16.87
N THR A 279 -9.68 1.88 17.20
CA THR A 279 -9.45 2.97 16.25
C THR A 279 -8.06 2.94 15.59
N LYS A 280 -7.17 2.01 16.01
CA LYS A 280 -5.78 1.98 15.58
C LYS A 280 -5.58 1.07 14.37
N LEU A 281 -4.98 1.61 13.32
CA LEU A 281 -4.55 0.83 12.16
C LEU A 281 -3.44 -0.15 12.55
N ARG A 282 -3.56 -1.36 12.06
CA ARG A 282 -2.60 -2.45 12.24
C ARG A 282 -2.29 -3.11 10.90
N ILE A 283 -1.04 -3.39 10.63
CA ILE A 283 -0.61 -4.24 9.51
C ILE A 283 -0.66 -5.71 9.91
N GLU A 284 -1.05 -6.57 9.00
CA GLU A 284 -1.05 -8.02 9.20
C GLU A 284 0.34 -8.50 9.64
N SER A 285 0.37 -9.41 10.63
CA SER A 285 1.65 -9.95 11.12
C SER A 285 2.22 -11.01 10.16
N LYS A 286 3.56 -11.19 10.18
CA LYS A 286 4.24 -12.23 9.38
C LYS A 286 3.67 -13.65 9.70
N GLU A 287 3.25 -13.92 10.95
CA GLU A 287 2.63 -15.19 11.35
C GLU A 287 1.27 -15.41 10.68
N VAL A 288 0.44 -14.36 10.59
CA VAL A 288 -0.87 -14.44 9.93
C VAL A 288 -0.68 -14.61 8.43
N MET A 289 0.27 -13.90 7.82
CA MET A 289 0.62 -14.06 6.40
C MET A 289 1.05 -15.50 6.09
N ARG A 290 1.92 -16.08 6.90
CA ARG A 290 2.36 -17.50 6.74
C ARG A 290 1.19 -18.48 6.86
N ARG A 291 0.25 -18.28 7.79
CA ARG A 291 -0.93 -19.15 7.96
C ARG A 291 -1.83 -19.19 6.74
N ARG A 292 -1.86 -18.13 5.94
CA ARG A 292 -2.59 -18.08 4.68
C ARG A 292 -1.72 -18.41 3.45
N GLY A 293 -0.52 -18.97 3.66
CA GLY A 293 0.37 -19.43 2.59
C GLY A 293 1.11 -18.31 1.84
N VAL A 294 1.19 -17.11 2.42
CA VAL A 294 1.93 -15.97 1.85
C VAL A 294 3.31 -15.89 2.50
N SER A 295 4.33 -15.70 1.66
CA SER A 295 5.71 -15.50 2.09
C SER A 295 5.88 -14.25 2.96
N SER A 296 6.99 -14.19 3.70
CA SER A 296 7.40 -12.98 4.41
C SER A 296 7.55 -11.81 3.43
N PRO A 297 7.12 -10.59 3.78
CA PRO A 297 7.19 -9.42 2.90
C PRO A 297 8.57 -8.72 3.01
N ASP A 298 9.66 -9.47 2.79
CA ASP A 298 11.03 -9.04 3.06
C ASP A 298 11.45 -7.82 2.21
N PHE A 299 11.02 -7.79 0.93
CA PHE A 299 11.26 -6.63 0.05
C PHE A 299 10.44 -5.41 0.46
N ALA A 300 9.17 -5.61 0.85
CA ALA A 300 8.33 -4.52 1.30
C ALA A 300 8.80 -3.99 2.66
N ASP A 301 9.21 -4.85 3.60
CA ASP A 301 9.76 -4.46 4.90
C ASP A 301 11.09 -3.68 4.69
N ALA A 302 12.00 -4.12 3.81
CA ALA A 302 13.22 -3.38 3.47
C ALA A 302 12.92 -2.01 2.85
N LEU A 303 11.90 -1.91 1.99
CA LEU A 303 11.47 -0.63 1.42
C LEU A 303 10.93 0.31 2.51
N VAL A 304 10.11 -0.20 3.41
CA VAL A 304 9.61 0.56 4.57
C VAL A 304 10.77 1.11 5.40
N LEU A 305 11.79 0.28 5.68
CA LEU A 305 12.99 0.70 6.42
C LEU A 305 13.76 1.79 5.69
N ALA A 306 13.88 1.72 4.37
CA ALA A 306 14.53 2.78 3.58
C ALA A 306 13.85 4.14 3.74
N PHE A 307 12.56 4.18 4.07
CA PHE A 307 11.79 5.41 4.31
C PHE A 307 11.55 5.75 5.80
N ALA A 308 11.98 4.90 6.74
CA ALA A 308 11.69 5.06 8.17
C ALA A 308 12.27 6.34 8.80
N THR A 309 13.36 6.88 8.25
CA THR A 309 14.09 8.04 8.84
C THR A 309 14.06 9.30 8.00
N ASP A 310 13.02 9.52 7.21
CA ASP A 310 12.94 10.70 6.34
C ASP A 310 13.13 12.05 7.08
N GLY A 311 12.58 12.21 8.27
CA GLY A 311 12.74 13.41 9.08
C GLY A 311 14.17 13.64 9.57
N VAL A 312 14.88 12.57 9.93
CA VAL A 312 16.28 12.62 10.38
C VAL A 312 17.22 12.84 9.20
N ALA A 313 16.93 12.19 8.08
CA ALA A 313 17.69 12.28 6.85
C ALA A 313 17.61 13.70 6.25
N GLN A 314 16.48 14.38 6.33
CA GLN A 314 16.34 15.79 5.93
C GLN A 314 17.16 16.73 6.82
N LYS A 315 17.16 16.53 8.12
CA LYS A 315 18.00 17.31 9.06
C LYS A 315 19.49 17.12 8.77
N ALA A 316 19.94 15.88 8.51
CA ALA A 316 21.32 15.60 8.14
C ALA A 316 21.73 16.26 6.80
N SER A 317 20.83 16.33 5.81
CA SER A 317 21.10 16.99 4.54
C SER A 317 21.21 18.52 4.67
N MET A 318 20.45 19.12 5.57
CA MET A 318 20.56 20.56 5.89
C MET A 318 21.89 20.90 6.58
N TRP A 319 22.37 20.01 7.44
CA TRP A 319 23.70 20.13 8.07
C TRP A 319 24.83 20.08 7.06
N ILE A 320 24.78 19.15 6.10
CA ILE A 320 25.78 18.98 5.03
C ILE A 320 25.80 20.19 4.09
N ARG A 321 24.67 20.87 3.91
CA ARG A 321 24.56 22.10 3.07
C ARG A 321 24.88 23.40 3.80
N GLY A 322 25.29 23.35 5.08
CA GLY A 322 25.66 24.53 5.86
C GLY A 322 24.51 25.46 6.24
N GLN A 323 23.26 25.01 6.09
CA GLN A 323 22.09 25.75 6.55
C GLN A 323 21.89 25.48 8.05
N LYS A 324 22.21 26.48 8.87
CA LYS A 324 21.88 26.47 10.31
C LYS A 324 20.36 26.46 10.46
N ILE A 325 19.85 25.45 11.17
CA ILE A 325 18.46 25.45 11.63
C ILE A 325 18.42 26.32 12.88
N PHE A 326 17.74 27.43 12.83
CA PHE A 326 17.32 28.23 13.99
C PHE A 326 16.00 27.65 14.51
#